data_f087010f06f64cfe99048f908205c6e8
#
_entry.id   f087010f06f64cfe99048f908205c6e8
#
_cell.length_a   1.000
_cell.length_b   1.000
_cell.length_c   1.000
_cell.angle_alpha   90.00
_cell.angle_beta   90.00
_cell.angle_gamma   90.00
#
_symmetry.space_group_name_H-M   'P 1'
#
loop_
_entity.id
_entity.type
_entity.pdbx_description
1 polymer ?
#
loop_
_entity_poly.entity_id
_entity_poly.type
_entity_poly.pdbx_seq_one_letter_code
_entity_poly.pdbx_strand_id
1 'polypeptide(L)'
;EPRSSSGGDKRDLSDLYENWTERQKKFQKELISLMLEVEKEREEIHRIWLCFQMLPKKEYEILQKLYVEKHPYKEVELDSGISHRAFERIRKHAIELIQNAYESKWKKENLLVYAKNEKEHRQQKIEEEPYQQIDLSSFIDTGKNHVPDFGTNEG
;
A
#
# COMPACT_ATOMS: atom_id res chain seq x y z
N GLU A 1 32.71 38.93 -63.17
CA GLU A 1 31.65 38.06 -62.72
C GLU A 1 31.68 37.96 -61.21
N PRO A 2 30.64 38.33 -60.50
CA PRO A 2 30.60 38.21 -59.09
C PRO A 2 30.24 36.77 -58.71
N ARG A 3 31.17 36.08 -58.14
CA ARG A 3 30.89 34.83 -57.46
C ARG A 3 30.26 35.14 -56.12
N SER A 4 28.99 34.83 -55.98
CA SER A 4 28.33 34.79 -54.71
C SER A 4 29.02 33.75 -53.81
N SER A 5 29.80 34.20 -52.88
CA SER A 5 30.27 33.37 -51.79
C SER A 5 29.04 33.04 -50.94
N SER A 6 28.57 31.85 -51.09
CA SER A 6 27.67 31.18 -50.16
C SER A 6 28.42 31.13 -48.80
N GLY A 7 28.23 32.12 -47.99
CA GLY A 7 28.59 32.13 -46.59
C GLY A 7 27.68 31.13 -45.87
N GLY A 8 27.95 29.87 -46.09
CA GLY A 8 27.41 28.84 -45.19
C GLY A 8 27.92 29.15 -43.81
N ASP A 9 26.98 29.46 -42.94
CA ASP A 9 27.19 29.68 -41.51
C ASP A 9 27.95 28.47 -40.97
N LYS A 10 29.27 28.59 -40.96
CA LYS A 10 30.13 27.61 -40.30
C LYS A 10 29.91 27.77 -38.83
N ARG A 11 28.84 27.13 -38.33
CA ARG A 11 28.72 26.92 -36.90
C ARG A 11 30.01 26.28 -36.43
N ASP A 12 30.76 27.06 -35.68
CA ASP A 12 32.03 26.59 -35.12
C ASP A 12 31.74 25.33 -34.29
N LEU A 13 32.58 24.35 -34.39
CA LEU A 13 32.51 23.13 -33.55
C LEU A 13 32.46 23.49 -32.05
N SER A 14 33.04 24.61 -31.68
CA SER A 14 32.99 25.17 -30.33
C SER A 14 31.53 25.51 -29.93
N ASP A 15 30.82 26.23 -30.79
CA ASP A 15 29.41 26.60 -30.55
C ASP A 15 28.51 25.38 -30.43
N LEU A 16 28.76 24.37 -31.27
CA LEU A 16 28.01 23.11 -31.19
C LEU A 16 28.28 22.33 -29.88
N TYR A 17 29.53 22.32 -29.45
CA TYR A 17 29.94 21.71 -28.20
C TYR A 17 29.36 22.44 -26.99
N GLU A 18 29.38 23.77 -26.98
CA GLU A 18 28.79 24.57 -25.92
C GLU A 18 27.29 24.35 -25.81
N ASN A 19 26.59 24.41 -26.92
CA ASN A 19 25.13 24.11 -26.97
C ASN A 19 24.81 22.70 -26.49
N TRP A 20 25.62 21.72 -26.86
CA TRP A 20 25.43 20.34 -26.41
C TRP A 20 25.65 20.24 -24.88
N THR A 21 26.69 20.87 -24.36
CA THR A 21 27.03 20.89 -22.94
C THR A 21 25.96 21.58 -22.12
N GLU A 22 25.40 22.68 -22.60
CA GLU A 22 24.29 23.38 -21.95
C GLU A 22 23.01 22.54 -21.92
N ARG A 23 22.70 21.85 -23.00
CA ARG A 23 21.56 20.92 -23.06
C ARG A 23 21.75 19.77 -22.07
N GLN A 24 22.95 19.22 -21.97
CA GLN A 24 23.27 18.17 -21.00
C GLN A 24 23.08 18.66 -19.57
N LYS A 25 23.58 19.84 -19.23
CA LYS A 25 23.42 20.44 -17.90
C LYS A 25 21.94 20.69 -17.57
N LYS A 26 21.18 21.20 -18.54
CA LYS A 26 19.73 21.43 -18.38
C LYS A 26 19.00 20.12 -18.13
N PHE A 27 19.26 19.10 -18.94
CA PHE A 27 18.68 17.76 -18.78
C PHE A 27 19.01 17.15 -17.42
N GLN A 28 20.26 17.26 -16.96
CA GLN A 28 20.66 16.78 -15.64
C GLN A 28 19.91 17.50 -14.51
N LYS A 29 19.73 18.82 -14.60
CA LYS A 29 18.96 19.58 -13.62
C LYS A 29 17.49 19.16 -13.57
N GLU A 30 16.87 18.99 -14.74
CA GLU A 30 15.49 18.52 -14.86
C GLU A 30 15.34 17.11 -14.28
N LEU A 31 16.27 16.22 -14.57
CA LEU A 31 16.29 14.86 -14.04
C LEU A 31 16.41 14.84 -12.50
N ILE A 32 17.33 15.62 -11.95
CA ILE A 32 17.52 15.74 -10.49
C ILE A 32 16.24 16.30 -9.85
N SER A 33 15.63 17.34 -10.44
CA SER A 33 14.39 17.92 -9.93
C SER A 33 13.27 16.88 -9.91
N LEU A 34 13.11 16.11 -10.98
CA LEU A 34 12.12 15.05 -11.07
C LEU A 34 12.38 13.93 -10.03
N MET A 35 13.64 13.54 -9.86
CA MET A 35 14.01 12.53 -8.86
C MET A 35 13.69 12.99 -7.44
N LEU A 36 13.92 14.26 -7.12
CA LEU A 36 13.58 14.83 -5.81
C LEU A 36 12.06 14.88 -5.58
N GLU A 37 11.30 15.20 -6.62
CA GLU A 37 9.84 15.20 -6.56
C GLU A 37 9.28 13.79 -6.32
N VAL A 38 9.76 12.80 -7.06
CA VAL A 38 9.39 11.38 -6.87
C VAL A 38 9.75 10.89 -5.47
N GLU A 39 10.93 11.25 -4.96
CA GLU A 39 11.34 10.85 -3.61
C GLU A 39 10.46 11.49 -2.53
N LYS A 40 10.06 12.74 -2.71
CA LYS A 40 9.11 13.41 -1.82
C LYS A 40 7.74 12.72 -1.80
N GLU A 41 7.19 12.40 -2.97
CA GLU A 41 5.93 11.64 -3.07
C GLU A 41 6.03 10.27 -2.41
N ARG A 42 7.14 9.59 -2.61
CA ARG A 42 7.42 8.30 -1.99
C ARG A 42 7.45 8.39 -0.46
N GLU A 43 8.04 9.43 0.09
CA GLU A 43 8.05 9.66 1.54
C GLU A 43 6.66 9.94 2.10
N GLU A 44 5.83 10.70 1.38
CA GLU A 44 4.44 10.95 1.76
C GLU A 44 3.61 9.68 1.77
N ILE A 45 3.72 8.85 0.73
CA ILE A 45 3.05 7.55 0.64
C ILE A 45 3.51 6.63 1.78
N HIS A 46 4.81 6.58 2.04
CA HIS A 46 5.36 5.77 3.12
C HIS A 46 4.84 6.23 4.49
N ARG A 47 4.71 7.54 4.70
CA ARG A 47 4.13 8.09 5.92
C ARG A 47 2.67 7.68 6.12
N ILE A 48 1.85 7.75 5.08
CA ILE A 48 0.46 7.28 5.12
C ILE A 48 0.41 5.78 5.43
N TRP A 49 1.28 5.00 4.82
CA TRP A 49 1.39 3.56 5.08
C TRP A 49 1.73 3.25 6.53
N LEU A 50 2.64 4.00 7.14
CA LEU A 50 2.94 3.87 8.56
C LEU A 50 1.75 4.21 9.45
N CYS A 51 1.00 5.27 9.13
CA CYS A 51 -0.23 5.61 9.84
C CYS A 51 -1.27 4.50 9.74
N PHE A 52 -1.39 3.87 8.57
CA PHE A 52 -2.25 2.70 8.37
C PHE A 52 -1.80 1.51 9.24
N GLN A 53 -0.49 1.23 9.32
CA GLN A 53 0.06 0.15 10.15
C GLN A 53 -0.16 0.35 11.67
N MET A 54 -0.41 1.59 12.10
CA MET A 54 -0.70 1.92 13.50
C MET A 54 -2.15 1.65 13.91
N LEU A 55 -3.02 1.26 13.01
CA LEU A 55 -4.42 1.03 13.31
C LEU A 55 -4.63 -0.18 14.22
N PRO A 56 -5.60 -0.13 15.14
CA PRO A 56 -6.05 -1.29 15.88
C PRO A 56 -6.54 -2.41 14.95
N LYS A 57 -6.61 -3.64 15.45
CA LYS A 57 -6.89 -4.84 14.64
C LYS A 57 -8.15 -4.71 13.78
N LYS A 58 -9.28 -4.30 14.37
CA LYS A 58 -10.57 -4.24 13.65
C LYS A 58 -10.54 -3.20 12.53
N GLU A 59 -10.04 -2.01 12.82
CA GLU A 59 -9.90 -0.91 11.89
C GLU A 59 -8.93 -1.28 10.77
N TYR A 60 -7.81 -1.89 11.11
CA TYR A 60 -6.81 -2.36 10.15
C TYR A 60 -7.40 -3.39 9.17
N GLU A 61 -8.06 -4.44 9.68
CA GLU A 61 -8.62 -5.51 8.85
C GLU A 61 -9.68 -5.00 7.86
N ILE A 62 -10.56 -4.12 8.31
CA ILE A 62 -11.59 -3.53 7.45
C ILE A 62 -10.97 -2.69 6.34
N LEU A 63 -10.05 -1.78 6.68
CA LEU A 63 -9.41 -0.94 5.66
C LEU A 63 -8.51 -1.75 4.74
N GLN A 64 -7.82 -2.77 5.24
CA GLN A 64 -7.01 -3.64 4.40
C GLN A 64 -7.86 -4.34 3.35
N LYS A 65 -8.95 -4.98 3.74
CA LYS A 65 -9.85 -5.67 2.81
C LYS A 65 -10.46 -4.72 1.79
N LEU A 66 -10.90 -3.53 2.21
CA LEU A 66 -11.54 -2.57 1.33
C LEU A 66 -10.59 -1.90 0.35
N TYR A 67 -9.43 -1.41 0.82
CA TYR A 67 -8.59 -0.50 0.06
C TYR A 67 -7.29 -1.13 -0.45
N VAL A 68 -6.73 -2.09 0.25
CA VAL A 68 -5.51 -2.79 -0.18
C VAL A 68 -5.84 -4.00 -1.03
N GLU A 69 -6.73 -4.86 -0.54
CA GLU A 69 -7.16 -6.07 -1.26
C GLU A 69 -8.29 -5.81 -2.25
N LYS A 70 -8.93 -4.64 -2.16
CA LYS A 70 -10.00 -4.17 -3.05
C LYS A 70 -11.21 -5.09 -3.12
N HIS A 71 -11.57 -5.71 -2.00
CA HIS A 71 -12.80 -6.47 -1.91
C HIS A 71 -14.04 -5.58 -1.98
N PRO A 72 -15.15 -6.05 -2.54
CA PRO A 72 -16.40 -5.31 -2.59
C PRO A 72 -16.90 -4.96 -1.18
N TYR A 73 -17.37 -3.73 -1.02
CA TYR A 73 -17.84 -3.22 0.27
C TYR A 73 -18.84 -4.14 0.97
N LYS A 74 -19.83 -4.63 0.23
CA LYS A 74 -20.88 -5.51 0.77
C LYS A 74 -20.33 -6.84 1.27
N GLU A 75 -19.32 -7.37 0.60
CA GLU A 75 -18.65 -8.60 1.01
C GLU A 75 -17.92 -8.43 2.34
N VAL A 76 -17.14 -7.36 2.44
CA VAL A 76 -16.39 -7.04 3.67
C VAL A 76 -17.34 -6.77 4.84
N GLU A 77 -18.44 -6.08 4.59
CA GLU A 77 -19.46 -5.83 5.59
C GLU A 77 -20.12 -7.13 6.09
N LEU A 78 -20.49 -8.03 5.19
CA LEU A 78 -21.06 -9.33 5.55
C LEU A 78 -20.07 -10.20 6.31
N ASP A 79 -18.81 -10.26 5.87
CA ASP A 79 -17.77 -11.03 6.53
C ASP A 79 -17.43 -10.51 7.92
N SER A 80 -17.62 -9.22 8.17
CA SER A 80 -17.38 -8.62 9.48
C SER A 80 -18.36 -9.09 10.55
N GLY A 81 -19.54 -9.57 10.16
CA GLY A 81 -20.57 -10.04 11.08
C GLY A 81 -21.22 -8.98 11.97
N ILE A 82 -20.98 -7.70 11.69
CA ILE A 82 -21.52 -6.56 12.43
C ILE A 82 -22.58 -5.81 11.61
N SER A 83 -23.39 -5.00 12.29
CA SER A 83 -24.41 -4.19 11.62
C SER A 83 -23.77 -3.15 10.68
N HIS A 84 -24.49 -2.77 9.63
CA HIS A 84 -24.05 -1.71 8.72
C HIS A 84 -23.61 -0.43 9.45
N ARG A 85 -24.41 0.01 10.42
CA ARG A 85 -24.09 1.21 11.20
C ARG A 85 -22.78 1.08 12.00
N ALA A 86 -22.53 -0.10 12.59
CA ALA A 86 -21.31 -0.36 13.33
C ALA A 86 -20.11 -0.46 12.39
N PHE A 87 -20.27 -1.10 11.23
CA PHE A 87 -19.25 -1.19 10.20
C PHE A 87 -18.81 0.20 9.68
N GLU A 88 -19.78 1.05 9.33
CA GLU A 88 -19.50 2.43 8.90
C GLU A 88 -18.81 3.25 9.99
N ARG A 89 -19.21 3.08 11.24
CA ARG A 89 -18.56 3.77 12.36
C ARG A 89 -17.09 3.37 12.50
N ILE A 90 -16.78 2.07 12.42
CA ILE A 90 -15.39 1.58 12.51
C ILE A 90 -14.58 2.06 11.31
N ARG A 91 -15.13 1.99 10.10
CA ARG A 91 -14.47 2.48 8.89
C ARG A 91 -14.12 3.97 8.97
N LYS A 92 -15.09 4.80 9.37
CA LYS A 92 -14.87 6.24 9.55
C LYS A 92 -13.85 6.53 10.64
N HIS A 93 -13.96 5.85 11.77
CA HIS A 93 -13.01 6.00 12.87
C HIS A 93 -11.57 5.62 12.44
N ALA A 94 -11.41 4.56 11.66
CA ALA A 94 -10.12 4.18 11.11
C ALA A 94 -9.52 5.26 10.21
N ILE A 95 -10.32 5.87 9.34
CA ILE A 95 -9.88 6.96 8.46
C ILE A 95 -9.50 8.20 9.29
N GLU A 96 -10.28 8.54 10.31
CA GLU A 96 -9.98 9.65 11.23
C GLU A 96 -8.67 9.41 11.99
N LEU A 97 -8.42 8.18 12.44
CA LEU A 97 -7.15 7.83 13.11
C LEU A 97 -5.95 8.00 12.18
N ILE A 98 -6.06 7.56 10.91
CA ILE A 98 -5.00 7.77 9.91
C ILE A 98 -4.78 9.26 9.67
N GLN A 99 -5.86 10.02 9.48
CA GLN A 99 -5.78 11.45 9.23
C GLN A 99 -5.12 12.18 10.40
N ASN A 100 -5.55 11.91 11.63
CA ASN A 100 -4.97 12.50 12.83
C ASN A 100 -3.49 12.14 13.00
N ALA A 101 -3.12 10.89 12.73
CA ALA A 101 -1.73 10.46 12.79
C ALA A 101 -0.87 11.11 11.70
N TYR A 102 -1.41 11.28 10.51
CA TYR A 102 -0.73 11.94 9.39
C TYR A 102 -0.54 13.44 9.62
N GLU A 103 -1.56 14.13 10.13
CA GLU A 103 -1.53 15.56 10.45
C GLU A 103 -0.73 15.86 11.73
N SER A 104 -0.61 14.89 12.63
CA SER A 104 0.28 15.01 13.76
C SER A 104 1.71 15.22 13.26
N LYS A 105 2.40 16.22 13.79
CA LYS A 105 3.80 16.49 13.44
C LYS A 105 4.77 15.45 14.03
N TRP A 106 4.32 14.22 14.15
CA TRP A 106 5.16 13.14 14.64
C TRP A 106 6.29 12.87 13.66
N LYS A 107 7.48 12.78 14.20
CA LYS A 107 8.64 12.40 13.39
C LYS A 107 8.44 10.98 12.85
N LYS A 108 8.92 10.75 11.63
CA LYS A 108 8.88 9.44 10.95
C LYS A 108 9.38 8.30 11.84
N GLU A 109 10.40 8.56 12.65
CA GLU A 109 10.99 7.60 13.59
C GLU A 109 9.99 7.14 14.66
N ASN A 110 9.20 8.05 15.21
CA ASN A 110 8.16 7.71 16.17
C ASN A 110 7.04 6.90 15.52
N LEU A 111 6.64 7.26 14.30
CA LEU A 111 5.66 6.49 13.52
C LEU A 111 6.14 5.07 13.25
N LEU A 112 7.41 4.89 12.92
CA LEU A 112 8.02 3.57 12.71
C LEU A 112 7.96 2.69 13.97
N VAL A 113 8.28 3.25 15.13
CA VAL A 113 8.22 2.52 16.41
C VAL A 113 6.79 2.08 16.72
N TYR A 114 5.83 2.98 16.60
CA TYR A 114 4.42 2.67 16.85
C TYR A 114 3.87 1.64 15.85
N ALA A 115 4.16 1.81 14.57
CA ALA A 115 3.72 0.87 13.54
C ALA A 115 4.29 -0.54 13.77
N LYS A 116 5.54 -0.64 14.22
CA LYS A 116 6.17 -1.92 14.56
C LYS A 116 5.50 -2.56 15.77
N ASN A 117 5.28 -1.81 16.83
CA ASN A 117 4.64 -2.30 18.05
C ASN A 117 3.23 -2.81 17.79
N GLU A 118 2.42 -2.07 17.02
CA GLU A 118 1.07 -2.50 16.67
C GLU A 118 1.06 -3.74 15.76
N LYS A 119 2.01 -3.84 14.85
CA LYS A 119 2.16 -5.03 14.02
C LYS A 119 2.50 -6.26 14.84
N GLU A 120 3.43 -6.15 15.78
CA GLU A 120 3.80 -7.23 16.69
C GLU A 120 2.62 -7.61 17.59
N HIS A 121 1.86 -6.63 18.09
CA HIS A 121 0.66 -6.86 18.90
C HIS A 121 -0.44 -7.60 18.14
N ARG A 122 -0.63 -7.28 16.86
CA ARG A 122 -1.57 -8.01 15.99
C ARG A 122 -1.13 -9.45 15.75
N GLN A 123 0.16 -9.70 15.58
CA GLN A 123 0.71 -11.05 15.39
C GLN A 123 0.59 -11.90 16.64
N GLN A 124 0.92 -11.35 17.82
CA GLN A 124 0.79 -12.06 19.10
C GLN A 124 -0.65 -12.48 19.39
N LYS A 125 -1.63 -11.62 19.11
CA LYS A 125 -3.04 -11.98 19.29
C LYS A 125 -3.51 -13.13 18.39
N ILE A 126 -2.88 -13.33 17.24
CA ILE A 126 -3.18 -14.47 16.35
C ILE A 126 -2.60 -15.77 16.95
N GLU A 127 -1.45 -15.68 17.62
CA GLU A 127 -0.82 -16.82 18.29
C GLU A 127 -1.46 -17.17 19.62
N GLU A 128 -2.06 -16.18 20.31
CA GLU A 128 -2.75 -16.35 21.59
C GLU A 128 -4.24 -16.72 21.46
N GLU A 129 -4.86 -16.53 20.30
CA GLU A 129 -6.15 -17.19 20.05
C GLU A 129 -5.87 -18.69 20.06
N PRO A 130 -6.30 -19.41 21.13
CA PRO A 130 -6.03 -20.82 21.18
C PRO A 130 -6.65 -21.40 19.90
N TYR A 131 -5.85 -22.06 19.11
CA TYR A 131 -6.35 -23.11 18.25
C TYR A 131 -7.30 -23.88 19.16
N GLN A 132 -8.57 -23.63 19.00
CA GLN A 132 -9.52 -24.62 19.45
C GLN A 132 -9.10 -25.86 18.69
N GLN A 133 -8.34 -26.72 19.35
CA GLN A 133 -8.16 -28.06 18.88
C GLN A 133 -9.57 -28.55 18.66
N ILE A 134 -9.98 -28.47 17.39
CA ILE A 134 -11.15 -29.16 16.94
C ILE A 134 -10.81 -30.60 17.28
N ASP A 135 -11.46 -31.10 18.33
CA ASP A 135 -11.26 -32.47 18.71
C ASP A 135 -11.74 -33.31 17.52
N LEU A 136 -10.77 -33.80 16.76
CA LEU A 136 -10.99 -34.63 15.57
C LEU A 136 -11.80 -35.87 15.94
N SER A 137 -11.82 -36.27 17.23
CA SER A 137 -12.65 -37.37 17.71
C SER A 137 -14.14 -37.05 17.67
N SER A 138 -14.54 -35.82 17.99
CA SER A 138 -15.92 -35.36 17.81
C SER A 138 -16.30 -35.21 16.34
N PHE A 139 -15.33 -34.90 15.47
CA PHE A 139 -15.52 -34.81 14.03
C PHE A 139 -15.63 -36.20 13.37
N ILE A 140 -14.92 -37.18 13.89
CA ILE A 140 -14.99 -38.57 13.42
C ILE A 140 -16.32 -39.21 13.79
N ASP A 141 -16.92 -38.94 14.95
CA ASP A 141 -18.21 -39.44 15.35
C ASP A 141 -19.35 -38.81 14.56
N THR A 142 -19.28 -37.53 14.23
CA THR A 142 -20.21 -36.88 13.31
C THR A 142 -19.91 -37.16 11.85
N GLY A 143 -18.65 -37.47 11.51
CA GLY A 143 -18.22 -37.79 10.16
C GLY A 143 -18.78 -39.11 9.60
N LYS A 144 -19.16 -40.05 10.45
CA LYS A 144 -19.86 -41.27 10.02
C LYS A 144 -21.23 -40.99 9.39
N ASN A 145 -21.81 -39.84 9.67
CA ASN A 145 -23.12 -39.46 9.16
C ASN A 145 -23.04 -38.37 8.09
N HIS A 146 -21.87 -37.82 7.80
CA HIS A 146 -21.72 -36.64 6.97
C HIS A 146 -20.54 -36.69 5.99
N VAL A 147 -19.99 -37.85 5.74
CA VAL A 147 -19.07 -37.96 4.60
C VAL A 147 -19.93 -37.88 3.34
N PRO A 148 -19.92 -36.78 2.59
CA PRO A 148 -20.50 -36.81 1.26
C PRO A 148 -19.73 -37.85 0.49
N ASP A 149 -20.43 -38.87 0.05
CA ASP A 149 -19.90 -39.93 -0.77
C ASP A 149 -19.54 -39.32 -2.14
N PHE A 150 -18.32 -38.84 -2.28
CA PHE A 150 -17.82 -38.37 -3.55
C PHE A 150 -17.42 -39.49 -4.51
N GLY A 151 -17.65 -40.75 -4.12
CA GLY A 151 -17.16 -41.90 -4.83
C GLY A 151 -18.19 -42.70 -5.63
N THR A 152 -19.47 -42.41 -5.55
CA THR A 152 -20.49 -43.21 -6.23
C THR A 152 -21.23 -42.45 -7.30
N ASN A 153 -20.55 -41.95 -8.29
CA ASN A 153 -21.08 -41.80 -9.62
C ASN A 153 -20.51 -42.92 -10.50
N GLU A 154 -20.81 -44.10 -10.12
CA GLU A 154 -20.85 -45.22 -11.04
C GLU A 154 -22.28 -45.36 -11.57
N GLY A 155 -22.44 -44.95 -12.79
CA GLY A 155 -23.67 -45.12 -13.48
C GLY A 155 -23.63 -44.58 -14.82
#